data_d27e58f364a862c0824b4623642fa708
#
_entry.id   d27e58f364a862c0824b4623642fa708
#
_cell.length_a   1.000
_cell.length_b   1.000
_cell.length_c   1.000
_cell.angle_alpha   90.00
_cell.angle_beta   90.00
_cell.angle_gamma   90.00
#
_symmetry.space_group_name_H-M   'P 1'
#
loop_
_entity.id
_entity.type
_entity.pdbx_description
1 polymer ?
#
loop_
_entity_poly.entity_id
_entity_poly.type
_entity_poly.pdbx_seq_one_letter_code
_entity_poly.pdbx_strand_id
1 'polypeptide(L)'
;LVHDCGALMYYDGANLNPMLGVCRPGDMGFDVMHVNLHKTFSTPHGGGGPGAGPVGVREGLERFLPRPAVVKVGDHYRLDDPIGLGQVNRPMINVGAWTGNFGIELRAYAYILSLGRQYIKHVGPLATLNANYVKERLKDDYELPIGGPCMHEFVFNGLRDKSTGVTTLDVAKRLLDYGFHAPTIYFPLLFHK
;
A
#
# COMPACT_ATOMS: atom_id res chain seq x y z
N LEU A 1 4.13 25.09 -3.84
CA LEU A 1 4.29 25.50 -2.44
C LEU A 1 5.40 24.71 -1.74
N VAL A 2 5.34 23.37 -1.69
CA VAL A 2 6.36 22.56 -0.97
C VAL A 2 7.74 22.72 -1.61
N HIS A 3 7.83 22.52 -2.93
CA HIS A 3 9.08 22.69 -3.68
C HIS A 3 9.58 24.14 -3.69
N ASP A 4 8.68 25.12 -3.66
CA ASP A 4 9.05 26.54 -3.59
C ASP A 4 9.81 26.89 -2.30
N CYS A 5 9.61 26.08 -1.25
CA CYS A 5 10.35 26.18 0.00
C CYS A 5 11.63 25.32 0.02
N GLY A 6 12.00 24.67 -1.08
CA GLY A 6 13.14 23.76 -1.17
C GLY A 6 12.95 22.41 -0.48
N ALA A 7 11.72 22.08 -0.08
CA ALA A 7 11.39 20.82 0.56
C ALA A 7 11.06 19.71 -0.47
N LEU A 8 11.16 18.47 -0.06
CA LEU A 8 10.80 17.30 -0.87
C LEU A 8 9.43 16.78 -0.47
N MET A 9 8.72 16.19 -1.44
CA MET A 9 7.43 15.56 -1.24
C MET A 9 7.59 14.03 -1.20
N TYR A 10 7.11 13.43 -0.11
CA TYR A 10 7.09 11.98 0.08
C TYR A 10 5.67 11.45 -0.11
N TYR A 11 5.52 10.44 -0.94
CA TYR A 11 4.27 9.72 -1.11
C TYR A 11 4.27 8.44 -0.29
N ASP A 12 3.40 8.35 0.71
CA ASP A 12 3.12 7.10 1.38
C ASP A 12 2.22 6.24 0.48
N GLY A 13 2.85 5.39 -0.30
CA GLY A 13 2.22 4.46 -1.21
C GLY A 13 1.96 3.09 -0.59
N ALA A 14 1.91 2.99 0.75
CA ALA A 14 1.67 1.73 1.44
C ALA A 14 0.47 0.99 0.86
N ASN A 15 -0.60 1.72 0.49
CA ASN A 15 -1.76 1.17 -0.20
C ASN A 15 -2.03 1.93 -1.51
N LEU A 16 -1.71 1.30 -2.64
CA LEU A 16 -1.96 1.85 -3.98
C LEU A 16 -3.26 1.33 -4.61
N ASN A 17 -4.11 0.60 -3.88
CA ASN A 17 -5.28 -0.06 -4.46
C ASN A 17 -6.16 0.84 -5.32
N PRO A 18 -6.47 2.10 -4.93
CA PRO A 18 -7.30 2.96 -5.77
C PRO A 18 -6.55 3.58 -6.96
N MET A 19 -5.23 3.55 -6.95
CA MET A 19 -4.38 4.30 -7.89
C MET A 19 -3.65 3.41 -8.89
N LEU A 20 -3.55 2.11 -8.61
CA LEU A 20 -2.76 1.17 -9.43
C LEU A 20 -3.23 1.18 -10.88
N GLY A 21 -2.33 1.52 -11.79
CA GLY A 21 -2.63 1.63 -13.22
C GLY A 21 -3.46 2.85 -13.64
N VAL A 22 -3.81 3.75 -12.72
CA VAL A 22 -4.60 4.97 -12.96
C VAL A 22 -3.72 6.21 -12.97
N CYS A 23 -2.89 6.39 -11.96
CA CYS A 23 -1.98 7.53 -11.85
C CYS A 23 -0.63 7.12 -11.24
N ARG A 24 0.37 7.94 -11.48
CA ARG A 24 1.72 7.73 -10.96
C ARG A 24 2.09 8.89 -10.02
N PRO A 25 2.53 8.62 -8.78
CA PRO A 25 2.90 9.67 -7.83
C PRO A 25 3.98 10.63 -8.36
N GLY A 26 4.94 10.14 -9.15
CA GLY A 26 5.94 11.00 -9.78
C GLY A 26 5.35 12.06 -10.71
N ASP A 27 4.29 11.74 -11.46
CA ASP A 27 3.59 12.71 -12.32
C ASP A 27 2.81 13.75 -11.51
N MET A 28 2.52 13.44 -10.24
CA MET A 28 1.86 14.34 -9.29
C MET A 28 2.87 15.26 -8.55
N GLY A 29 4.17 15.10 -8.83
CA GLY A 29 5.24 15.91 -8.23
C GLY A 29 5.85 15.34 -6.96
N PHE A 30 5.59 14.07 -6.62
CA PHE A 30 6.29 13.43 -5.49
C PHE A 30 7.71 13.03 -5.85
N ASP A 31 8.63 13.26 -4.92
CA ASP A 31 10.06 13.03 -5.09
C ASP A 31 10.49 11.65 -4.63
N VAL A 32 9.81 11.12 -3.62
CA VAL A 32 10.08 9.80 -3.01
C VAL A 32 8.76 9.11 -2.75
N MET A 33 8.72 7.80 -2.95
CA MET A 33 7.58 6.97 -2.58
C MET A 33 8.03 5.59 -2.11
N HIS A 34 7.17 4.94 -1.34
CA HIS A 34 7.29 3.50 -1.08
C HIS A 34 5.98 2.79 -1.40
N VAL A 35 6.05 1.48 -1.56
CA VAL A 35 4.90 0.62 -1.81
C VAL A 35 4.98 -0.59 -0.87
N ASN A 36 3.84 -1.03 -0.32
CA ASN A 36 3.81 -2.29 0.40
C ASN A 36 3.30 -3.42 -0.51
N LEU A 37 4.13 -4.42 -0.73
CA LEU A 37 3.75 -5.56 -1.57
C LEU A 37 2.63 -6.39 -0.93
N HIS A 38 2.56 -6.44 0.40
CA HIS A 38 1.52 -7.15 1.16
C HIS A 38 0.15 -6.45 1.21
N LYS A 39 0.00 -5.35 0.51
CA LYS A 39 -1.29 -4.65 0.32
C LYS A 39 -1.74 -4.76 -1.14
N THR A 40 -1.26 -3.89 -1.99
CA THR A 40 -1.71 -3.78 -3.38
C THR A 40 -1.30 -4.95 -4.26
N PHE A 41 -0.23 -5.66 -3.91
CA PHE A 41 0.32 -6.76 -4.75
C PHE A 41 0.06 -8.15 -4.19
N SER A 42 -0.90 -8.26 -3.27
CA SER A 42 -1.46 -9.54 -2.80
C SER A 42 -0.46 -10.53 -2.20
N THR A 43 0.59 -10.03 -1.56
CA THR A 43 1.54 -10.89 -0.84
C THR A 43 1.15 -11.04 0.63
N PRO A 44 1.61 -12.07 1.34
CA PRO A 44 1.33 -12.19 2.77
C PRO A 44 2.06 -11.11 3.58
N HIS A 45 1.41 -10.64 4.66
CA HIS A 45 1.98 -9.77 5.68
C HIS A 45 2.67 -10.57 6.80
N GLY A 46 2.13 -11.74 7.12
CA GLY A 46 2.68 -12.64 8.14
C GLY A 46 2.64 -12.09 9.57
N GLY A 47 1.73 -11.16 9.87
CA GLY A 47 1.62 -10.57 11.22
C GLY A 47 2.88 -9.80 11.65
N GLY A 48 3.54 -9.10 10.73
CA GLY A 48 4.85 -8.48 10.94
C GLY A 48 6.02 -9.37 10.52
N GLY A 49 5.72 -10.42 9.75
CA GLY A 49 6.69 -11.36 9.18
C GLY A 49 7.31 -10.86 7.87
N PRO A 50 7.42 -11.74 6.86
CA PRO A 50 8.13 -11.42 5.64
C PRO A 50 7.41 -10.28 4.89
N GLY A 51 8.09 -9.17 4.70
CA GLY A 51 7.60 -8.03 3.95
C GLY A 51 8.65 -7.54 2.97
N ALA A 52 8.20 -6.78 1.97
CA ALA A 52 9.05 -6.01 1.10
C ALA A 52 8.31 -4.73 0.70
N GLY A 53 9.06 -3.65 0.56
CA GLY A 53 8.52 -2.33 0.23
C GLY A 53 9.45 -1.63 -0.74
N PRO A 54 9.26 -1.79 -2.06
CA PRO A 54 10.02 -1.04 -3.04
C PRO A 54 9.94 0.47 -2.78
N VAL A 55 11.07 1.14 -2.92
CA VAL A 55 11.19 2.60 -2.80
C VAL A 55 11.54 3.16 -4.17
N GLY A 56 10.75 4.11 -4.63
CA GLY A 56 11.01 4.89 -5.83
C GLY A 56 11.45 6.30 -5.47
N VAL A 57 12.42 6.82 -6.19
CA VAL A 57 12.91 8.19 -6.03
C VAL A 57 12.99 8.88 -7.39
N ARG A 58 12.86 10.22 -7.40
CA ARG A 58 13.12 11.01 -8.60
C ARG A 58 14.61 11.03 -8.92
N GLU A 59 14.92 11.37 -10.16
CA GLU A 59 16.30 11.57 -10.63
C GLU A 59 17.08 12.53 -9.71
N GLY A 60 18.33 12.14 -9.41
CA GLY A 60 19.23 12.87 -8.52
C GLY A 60 19.15 12.48 -7.05
N LEU A 61 18.14 11.69 -6.63
CA LEU A 61 18.03 11.19 -5.27
C LEU A 61 18.55 9.75 -5.11
N GLU A 62 18.89 9.05 -6.19
CA GLU A 62 19.37 7.66 -6.18
C GLU A 62 20.63 7.49 -5.32
N ARG A 63 21.45 8.53 -5.25
CA ARG A 63 22.69 8.55 -4.46
C ARG A 63 22.44 8.43 -2.94
N PHE A 64 21.21 8.68 -2.50
CA PHE A 64 20.83 8.57 -1.09
C PHE A 64 20.21 7.22 -0.74
N LEU A 65 19.95 6.39 -1.74
CA LEU A 65 19.40 5.05 -1.49
C LEU A 65 20.46 4.18 -0.80
N PRO A 66 20.01 3.26 0.08
CA PRO A 66 20.90 2.28 0.70
C PRO A 66 21.61 1.39 -0.32
N ARG A 67 22.69 0.76 0.14
CA ARG A 67 23.53 -0.14 -0.67
C ARG A 67 23.61 -1.53 -0.05
N PRO A 68 23.95 -2.58 -0.82
CA PRO A 68 24.23 -2.58 -2.25
C PRO A 68 22.96 -2.48 -3.11
N ALA A 69 23.09 -2.00 -4.33
CA ALA A 69 22.01 -2.01 -5.31
C ALA A 69 22.19 -3.11 -6.35
N VAL A 70 21.08 -3.60 -6.91
CA VAL A 70 21.11 -4.52 -8.04
C VAL A 70 21.20 -3.70 -9.33
N VAL A 71 22.24 -3.92 -10.10
CA VAL A 71 22.45 -3.24 -11.39
C VAL A 71 22.52 -4.24 -12.55
N LYS A 72 21.99 -3.84 -13.70
CA LYS A 72 22.10 -4.61 -14.93
C LYS A 72 23.36 -4.22 -15.67
N VAL A 73 24.19 -5.21 -16.02
CA VAL A 73 25.41 -5.04 -16.80
C VAL A 73 25.36 -6.00 -18.00
N GLY A 74 25.04 -5.48 -19.17
CA GLY A 74 24.75 -6.31 -20.34
C GLY A 74 23.54 -7.21 -20.06
N ASP A 75 23.70 -8.53 -20.18
CA ASP A 75 22.64 -9.51 -19.95
C ASP A 75 22.64 -10.09 -18.51
N HIS A 76 23.50 -9.59 -17.64
CA HIS A 76 23.65 -10.08 -16.27
C HIS A 76 23.26 -9.03 -15.24
N TYR A 77 22.91 -9.49 -14.05
CA TYR A 77 22.66 -8.65 -12.88
C TYR A 77 23.76 -8.91 -11.84
N ARG A 78 24.20 -7.86 -11.19
CA ARG A 78 25.13 -7.96 -10.06
C ARG A 78 24.74 -6.97 -8.96
N LEU A 79 25.22 -7.23 -7.75
CA LEU A 79 25.19 -6.25 -6.67
C LEU A 79 26.37 -5.29 -6.87
N ASP A 80 26.08 -4.02 -7.01
CA ASP A 80 27.10 -3.00 -7.24
C ASP A 80 26.68 -1.65 -6.67
N ASP A 81 27.64 -0.76 -6.57
CA ASP A 81 27.38 0.64 -6.39
C ASP A 81 27.13 1.30 -7.76
N PRO A 82 25.86 1.58 -8.14
CA PRO A 82 25.55 2.07 -9.48
C PRO A 82 26.12 3.46 -9.76
N ILE A 83 26.60 4.18 -8.76
CA ILE A 83 27.00 5.59 -8.91
C ILE A 83 28.53 5.75 -8.90
N GLY A 84 29.28 4.67 -8.71
CA GLY A 84 30.75 4.73 -8.68
C GLY A 84 31.28 5.69 -7.61
N LEU A 85 30.53 5.85 -6.53
CA LEU A 85 30.81 6.80 -5.46
C LEU A 85 31.95 6.35 -4.55
N GLY A 86 33.03 5.88 -5.14
CA GLY A 86 34.26 5.63 -4.38
C GLY A 86 34.81 6.86 -3.67
N GLN A 87 34.26 8.05 -3.83
CA GLN A 87 34.93 9.25 -3.34
C GLN A 87 34.08 10.37 -2.72
N VAL A 88 32.77 10.42 -2.87
CA VAL A 88 32.00 11.56 -2.32
C VAL A 88 30.74 11.08 -1.65
N ASN A 89 30.73 11.18 -0.34
CA ASN A 89 29.62 10.83 0.55
C ASN A 89 29.32 9.32 0.58
N ARG A 90 29.89 8.66 1.56
CA ARG A 90 29.53 7.28 1.91
C ARG A 90 28.01 7.14 1.86
N PRO A 91 27.47 6.05 1.27
CA PRO A 91 26.06 5.76 1.40
C PRO A 91 25.72 5.83 2.89
N MET A 92 24.68 6.54 3.22
CA MET A 92 24.40 6.84 4.62
C MET A 92 24.21 5.57 5.44
N ILE A 93 23.82 4.47 4.81
CA ILE A 93 23.56 3.23 5.55
C ILE A 93 23.76 2.03 4.63
N ASN A 94 24.56 1.09 5.08
CA ASN A 94 24.56 -0.26 4.56
C ASN A 94 23.46 -1.02 5.31
N VAL A 95 22.33 -1.27 4.64
CA VAL A 95 21.19 -1.94 5.27
C VAL A 95 21.23 -3.42 4.94
N GLY A 96 21.33 -4.25 5.97
CA GLY A 96 21.15 -5.70 5.82
C GLY A 96 19.77 -5.99 5.24
N ALA A 97 19.68 -6.94 4.31
CA ALA A 97 18.44 -7.29 3.61
C ALA A 97 17.78 -6.13 2.81
N TRP A 98 18.55 -5.13 2.42
CA TRP A 98 18.08 -4.03 1.57
C TRP A 98 17.45 -4.51 0.26
N THR A 99 17.91 -5.63 -0.28
CA THR A 99 17.37 -6.23 -1.50
C THR A 99 15.98 -6.85 -1.32
N GLY A 100 15.42 -6.78 -0.13
CA GLY A 100 14.07 -7.22 0.15
C GLY A 100 13.95 -8.72 0.48
N ASN A 101 12.72 -9.22 0.41
CA ASN A 101 12.38 -10.63 0.62
C ASN A 101 12.04 -11.27 -0.74
N PHE A 102 12.96 -12.08 -1.24
CA PHE A 102 12.81 -12.70 -2.56
C PHE A 102 11.46 -13.43 -2.75
N GLY A 103 11.01 -14.21 -1.75
CA GLY A 103 9.75 -14.94 -1.84
C GLY A 103 8.53 -14.01 -1.97
N ILE A 104 8.56 -12.85 -1.34
CA ILE A 104 7.52 -11.83 -1.45
C ILE A 104 7.58 -11.12 -2.80
N GLU A 105 8.76 -10.79 -3.26
CA GLU A 105 8.96 -10.16 -4.58
C GLU A 105 8.51 -11.08 -5.71
N LEU A 106 8.83 -12.37 -5.61
CA LEU A 106 8.40 -13.37 -6.59
C LEU A 106 6.86 -13.51 -6.62
N ARG A 107 6.20 -13.46 -5.47
CA ARG A 107 4.73 -13.48 -5.39
C ARG A 107 4.11 -12.23 -6.02
N ALA A 108 4.65 -11.05 -5.71
CA ALA A 108 4.22 -9.80 -6.33
C ALA A 108 4.41 -9.83 -7.86
N TYR A 109 5.54 -10.34 -8.32
CA TYR A 109 5.82 -10.54 -9.74
C TYR A 109 4.80 -11.46 -10.41
N ALA A 110 4.50 -12.62 -9.79
CA ALA A 110 3.49 -13.54 -10.29
C ALA A 110 2.09 -12.89 -10.34
N TYR A 111 1.72 -12.09 -9.32
CA TYR A 111 0.48 -11.32 -9.31
C TYR A 111 0.40 -10.34 -10.49
N ILE A 112 1.47 -9.58 -10.73
CA ILE A 112 1.54 -8.64 -11.86
C ILE A 112 1.42 -9.38 -13.20
N LEU A 113 2.11 -10.51 -13.35
CA LEU A 113 2.03 -11.32 -14.56
C LEU A 113 0.65 -11.90 -14.79
N SER A 114 -0.02 -12.38 -13.72
CA SER A 114 -1.36 -12.97 -13.82
C SER A 114 -2.42 -11.98 -14.27
N LEU A 115 -2.30 -10.72 -13.86
CA LEU A 115 -3.18 -9.65 -14.32
C LEU A 115 -2.77 -9.13 -15.70
N GLY A 116 -1.47 -9.06 -15.95
CA GLY A 116 -0.92 -8.48 -17.17
C GLY A 116 -1.27 -7.01 -17.36
N ARG A 117 -0.76 -6.43 -18.43
CA ARG A 117 -0.99 -5.02 -18.76
C ARG A 117 -2.47 -4.69 -18.97
N GLN A 118 -3.26 -5.67 -19.39
CA GLN A 118 -4.67 -5.47 -19.71
C GLN A 118 -5.52 -5.26 -18.46
N TYR A 119 -5.31 -6.04 -17.42
CA TYR A 119 -6.21 -6.07 -16.26
C TYR A 119 -5.71 -5.28 -15.06
N ILE A 120 -4.40 -5.02 -14.93
CA ILE A 120 -3.83 -4.32 -13.79
C ILE A 120 -4.45 -2.93 -13.58
N LYS A 121 -4.81 -2.24 -14.65
CA LYS A 121 -5.46 -0.93 -14.62
C LYS A 121 -6.91 -0.96 -14.10
N HIS A 122 -7.51 -2.13 -13.99
CA HIS A 122 -8.88 -2.28 -13.47
C HIS A 122 -8.93 -2.53 -11.96
N VAL A 123 -7.80 -2.86 -11.34
CA VAL A 123 -7.72 -3.14 -9.90
C VAL A 123 -8.25 -1.96 -9.08
N GLY A 124 -7.76 -0.76 -9.33
CA GLY A 124 -8.18 0.44 -8.60
C GLY A 124 -9.67 0.77 -8.78
N PRO A 125 -10.17 0.91 -10.01
CA PRO A 125 -11.58 1.17 -10.26
C PRO A 125 -12.51 0.10 -9.66
N LEU A 126 -12.17 -1.19 -9.77
CA LEU A 126 -12.97 -2.27 -9.18
C LEU A 126 -12.95 -2.24 -7.65
N ALA A 127 -11.80 -1.97 -7.03
CA ALA A 127 -11.72 -1.81 -5.58
C ALA A 127 -12.62 -0.66 -5.09
N THR A 128 -12.59 0.47 -5.79
CA THR A 128 -13.45 1.63 -5.51
C THR A 128 -14.92 1.31 -5.68
N LEU A 129 -15.29 0.63 -6.77
CA LEU A 129 -16.67 0.20 -7.01
C LEU A 129 -17.16 -0.73 -5.91
N ASN A 130 -16.37 -1.73 -5.53
CA ASN A 130 -16.72 -2.70 -4.50
C ASN A 130 -16.93 -2.03 -3.14
N ALA A 131 -16.04 -1.13 -2.74
CA ALA A 131 -16.17 -0.39 -1.49
C ALA A 131 -17.46 0.44 -1.44
N ASN A 132 -17.74 1.19 -2.50
CA ASN A 132 -18.98 1.98 -2.57
C ASN A 132 -20.22 1.09 -2.60
N TYR A 133 -20.21 -0.02 -3.31
CA TYR A 133 -21.32 -0.96 -3.34
C TYR A 133 -21.62 -1.52 -1.94
N VAL A 134 -20.63 -2.02 -1.22
CA VAL A 134 -20.81 -2.54 0.14
C VAL A 134 -21.29 -1.45 1.09
N LYS A 135 -20.71 -0.26 1.02
CA LYS A 135 -21.11 0.90 1.81
C LYS A 135 -22.60 1.23 1.61
N GLU A 136 -23.04 1.34 0.36
CA GLU A 136 -24.44 1.67 0.04
C GLU A 136 -25.42 0.57 0.46
N ARG A 137 -24.99 -0.70 0.38
CA ARG A 137 -25.84 -1.83 0.79
C ARG A 137 -26.04 -1.94 2.29
N LEU A 138 -25.12 -1.41 3.10
CA LEU A 138 -25.09 -1.57 4.55
C LEU A 138 -25.33 -0.25 5.31
N LYS A 139 -25.45 0.88 4.63
CA LYS A 139 -25.60 2.20 5.27
C LYS A 139 -26.84 2.36 6.15
N ASP A 140 -27.86 1.56 5.91
CA ASP A 140 -29.11 1.62 6.70
C ASP A 140 -29.01 0.81 7.99
N ASP A 141 -28.16 -0.21 8.02
CA ASP A 141 -27.93 -1.06 9.20
C ASP A 141 -26.81 -0.50 10.09
N TYR A 142 -25.85 0.22 9.50
CA TYR A 142 -24.69 0.75 10.19
C TYR A 142 -24.66 2.27 10.19
N GLU A 143 -24.10 2.84 11.24
CA GLU A 143 -23.85 4.27 11.32
C GLU A 143 -22.66 4.64 10.41
N LEU A 144 -22.91 5.47 9.40
CA LEU A 144 -21.92 5.95 8.45
C LEU A 144 -21.54 7.41 8.77
N PRO A 145 -20.42 7.66 9.48
CA PRO A 145 -20.05 9.01 9.92
C PRO A 145 -19.60 9.91 8.78
N ILE A 146 -19.03 9.32 7.73
CA ILE A 146 -18.56 10.05 6.55
C ILE A 146 -19.36 9.54 5.35
N GLY A 147 -20.26 10.37 4.85
CA GLY A 147 -21.08 10.09 3.68
C GLY A 147 -20.36 10.41 2.36
N GLY A 148 -21.10 10.24 1.26
CA GLY A 148 -20.59 10.50 -0.08
C GLY A 148 -19.74 9.36 -0.66
N PRO A 149 -19.22 9.48 -1.89
CA PRO A 149 -18.36 8.49 -2.51
C PRO A 149 -17.04 8.32 -1.74
N CYS A 150 -16.60 7.08 -1.59
CA CYS A 150 -15.28 6.75 -1.06
C CYS A 150 -14.40 6.18 -2.17
N MET A 151 -13.10 6.10 -1.93
CA MET A 151 -12.20 5.34 -2.78
C MET A 151 -12.35 3.84 -2.49
N HIS A 152 -11.33 3.16 -2.04
CA HIS A 152 -11.37 1.71 -1.80
C HIS A 152 -11.67 1.33 -0.35
N GLU A 153 -11.88 2.30 0.52
CA GLU A 153 -12.09 2.12 1.96
C GLU A 153 -13.17 3.07 2.49
N PHE A 154 -13.89 2.63 3.50
CA PHE A 154 -14.83 3.43 4.29
C PHE A 154 -14.89 2.88 5.71
N VAL A 155 -15.52 3.64 6.62
CA VAL A 155 -15.65 3.26 8.03
C VAL A 155 -17.11 3.35 8.46
N PHE A 156 -17.58 2.32 9.15
CA PHE A 156 -18.80 2.35 9.92
C PHE A 156 -18.52 2.54 11.41
N ASN A 157 -19.37 3.29 12.10
CA ASN A 157 -19.29 3.52 13.55
C ASN A 157 -20.21 2.56 14.33
N GLY A 158 -20.19 1.27 13.98
CA GLY A 158 -21.02 0.24 14.58
C GLY A 158 -22.46 0.20 14.04
N LEU A 159 -23.30 -0.62 14.66
CA LEU A 159 -24.70 -0.77 14.28
C LEU A 159 -25.51 0.49 14.62
N ARG A 160 -26.49 0.83 13.79
CA ARG A 160 -27.46 1.90 14.10
C ARG A 160 -28.36 1.54 15.27
N ASP A 161 -28.88 0.31 15.28
CA ASP A 161 -29.70 -0.16 16.38
C ASP A 161 -28.81 -0.59 17.55
N LYS A 162 -28.75 0.26 18.56
CA LYS A 162 -28.02 0.02 19.81
C LYS A 162 -28.81 -0.80 20.83
N SER A 163 -30.13 -1.01 20.61
CA SER A 163 -31.02 -1.70 21.57
C SER A 163 -30.72 -3.20 21.68
N THR A 164 -30.11 -3.76 20.65
CA THR A 164 -29.74 -5.18 20.59
C THR A 164 -28.62 -5.57 21.55
N GLY A 165 -27.82 -4.61 22.01
CA GLY A 165 -26.60 -4.85 22.80
C GLY A 165 -25.45 -5.49 22.00
N VAL A 166 -25.63 -5.71 20.69
CA VAL A 166 -24.60 -6.27 19.81
C VAL A 166 -23.49 -5.24 19.57
N THR A 167 -22.27 -5.64 19.86
CA THR A 167 -21.09 -4.79 19.68
C THR A 167 -20.42 -5.02 18.31
N THR A 168 -19.55 -4.09 17.91
CA THR A 168 -18.74 -4.26 16.70
C THR A 168 -17.85 -5.51 16.76
N LEU A 169 -17.40 -5.88 17.97
CA LEU A 169 -16.63 -7.11 18.18
C LEU A 169 -17.48 -8.36 17.90
N ASP A 170 -18.77 -8.35 18.28
CA ASP A 170 -19.66 -9.48 18.01
C ASP A 170 -19.92 -9.62 16.52
N VAL A 171 -20.08 -8.52 15.80
CA VAL A 171 -20.17 -8.51 14.33
C VAL A 171 -18.91 -9.08 13.70
N ALA A 172 -17.74 -8.66 14.15
CA ALA A 172 -16.46 -9.15 13.64
C ALA A 172 -16.32 -10.67 13.85
N LYS A 173 -16.67 -11.18 15.04
CA LYS A 173 -16.68 -12.62 15.33
C LYS A 173 -17.66 -13.36 14.43
N ARG A 174 -18.86 -12.80 14.24
CA ARG A 174 -19.88 -13.43 13.39
C ARG A 174 -19.48 -13.49 11.92
N LEU A 175 -18.75 -12.50 11.42
CA LEU A 175 -18.18 -12.53 10.08
C LEU A 175 -17.22 -13.73 9.89
N LEU A 176 -16.42 -14.07 10.92
CA LEU A 176 -15.55 -15.25 10.87
C LEU A 176 -16.35 -16.55 10.72
N ASP A 177 -17.52 -16.67 11.38
CA ASP A 177 -18.40 -17.84 11.24
C ASP A 177 -18.90 -18.03 9.80
N TYR A 178 -19.03 -16.93 9.05
CA TYR A 178 -19.38 -16.95 7.63
C TYR A 178 -18.17 -17.05 6.69
N GLY A 179 -16.97 -17.25 7.22
CA GLY A 179 -15.75 -17.41 6.43
C GLY A 179 -15.16 -16.09 5.92
N PHE A 180 -15.58 -14.96 6.45
CA PHE A 180 -15.00 -13.66 6.12
C PHE A 180 -13.86 -13.33 7.07
N HIS A 181 -12.78 -12.76 6.53
CA HIS A 181 -11.78 -12.12 7.36
C HIS A 181 -12.37 -10.82 7.95
N ALA A 182 -12.45 -10.74 9.28
CA ALA A 182 -13.05 -9.58 9.92
C ALA A 182 -12.21 -8.32 9.68
N PRO A 183 -12.86 -7.16 9.43
CA PRO A 183 -12.15 -5.89 9.31
C PRO A 183 -11.59 -5.44 10.67
N THR A 184 -10.69 -4.45 10.64
CA THR A 184 -10.20 -3.78 11.84
C THR A 184 -11.35 -3.05 12.53
N ILE A 185 -11.52 -3.29 13.85
CA ILE A 185 -12.66 -2.76 14.62
C ILE A 185 -12.29 -1.67 15.64
N TYR A 186 -11.00 -1.37 15.83
CA TYR A 186 -10.53 -0.40 16.83
C TYR A 186 -9.86 0.83 16.22
N PHE A 187 -9.96 0.98 14.92
CA PHE A 187 -9.32 2.06 14.20
C PHE A 187 -10.24 2.56 13.07
N PRO A 188 -10.28 3.86 12.80
CA PRO A 188 -9.56 4.97 13.46
C PRO A 188 -10.16 5.32 14.83
N LEU A 189 -9.31 5.83 15.73
CA LEU A 189 -9.69 6.18 17.12
C LEU A 189 -10.69 7.34 17.21
N LEU A 190 -10.89 8.05 16.11
CA LEU A 190 -11.81 9.20 16.03
C LEU A 190 -13.28 8.78 16.23
N PHE A 191 -13.64 7.56 15.91
CA PHE A 191 -15.02 7.08 15.99
C PHE A 191 -15.20 6.19 17.21
N HIS A 192 -16.33 6.44 17.91
CA HIS A 192 -16.77 5.58 19.00
C HIS A 192 -17.33 4.28 18.43
N LYS A 193 -16.97 3.19 19.03
CA LYS A 193 -17.24 1.82 18.55
C LYS A 193 -18.38 1.18 19.29
#